data_0f5730fa36b781493398516a11b473d4
#
_entry.id   0f5730fa36b781493398516a11b473d4
#
_cell.length_a   1.000
_cell.length_b   1.000
_cell.length_c   1.000
_cell.angle_alpha   90.00
_cell.angle_beta   90.00
_cell.angle_gamma   90.00
#
_symmetry.space_group_name_H-M   'P 1'
#
loop_
_entity.id
_entity.type
_entity.pdbx_description
1 polymer ?
#
loop_
_entity_poly.entity_id
_entity_poly.type
_entity_poly.pdbx_seq_one_letter_code
_entity_poly.pdbx_strand_id
1 'polypeptide(L)'
;MFNTKISLFGSSKSLEKKIDLFHDNIIDVTMIFKKAIKTFLSEQRSETYKKLSGQIKQVEHDADTLRRDIENNLYTKNLIPDLRGDVLQLVENLDKVVNKFDEVAYKFYVERPEIPSEYHIRLTELCSQVTECVENMVIASRSFFRNFNVVRDYAQKVYFIESETDLTSGKLREAIFDSELSLANKLQISSFVSAVADIADIAEDCIDELLIFAIKRDI
;
A
#
# COMPACT_ATOMS: atom_id res chain seq x y z
N MET A 1 -28.97 22.11 -14.33
CA MET A 1 -28.25 21.73 -13.10
C MET A 1 -26.76 21.92 -13.35
N PHE A 2 -26.18 22.92 -12.73
CA PHE A 2 -24.80 23.32 -13.00
C PHE A 2 -23.88 22.36 -12.29
N ASN A 3 -23.14 21.56 -13.06
CA ASN A 3 -22.07 20.70 -12.56
C ASN A 3 -20.84 21.59 -12.30
N THR A 4 -20.81 22.24 -11.15
CA THR A 4 -19.68 23.06 -10.74
C THR A 4 -18.55 22.11 -10.37
N LYS A 5 -17.64 21.86 -11.31
CA LYS A 5 -16.32 21.29 -10.98
C LYS A 5 -15.63 22.28 -10.05
N ILE A 6 -15.81 22.09 -8.76
CA ILE A 6 -15.02 22.80 -7.75
C ILE A 6 -13.62 22.19 -7.82
N SER A 7 -12.73 22.83 -8.55
CA SER A 7 -11.31 22.54 -8.47
C SER A 7 -10.86 22.98 -7.08
N LEU A 8 -10.69 22.04 -6.15
CA LEU A 8 -10.18 22.27 -4.80
C LEU A 8 -8.82 22.96 -4.78
N PHE A 9 -8.09 22.84 -5.86
CA PHE A 9 -6.73 23.37 -6.02
C PHE A 9 -6.64 24.61 -6.92
N GLY A 10 -7.69 25.42 -7.01
CA GLY A 10 -7.71 26.61 -7.88
C GLY A 10 -6.50 27.55 -7.75
N SER A 11 -5.80 27.55 -6.62
CA SER A 11 -4.56 28.29 -6.37
C SER A 11 -3.32 27.42 -6.18
N SER A 12 -3.41 26.08 -6.24
CA SER A 12 -2.33 25.16 -5.85
C SER A 12 -2.12 23.94 -6.75
N LYS A 13 -1.99 24.19 -8.06
CA LYS A 13 -1.54 23.13 -9.01
C LYS A 13 -0.24 22.45 -8.58
N SER A 14 0.60 23.12 -7.81
CA SER A 14 1.84 22.59 -7.25
C SER A 14 1.59 21.52 -6.20
N LEU A 15 0.60 21.68 -5.32
CA LEU A 15 0.25 20.70 -4.30
C LEU A 15 -0.40 19.46 -4.91
N GLU A 16 -1.35 19.65 -5.82
CA GLU A 16 -1.99 18.55 -6.56
C GLU A 16 -0.94 17.67 -7.24
N LYS A 17 0.03 18.30 -7.93
CA LYS A 17 1.11 17.59 -8.59
C LYS A 17 1.99 16.77 -7.61
N LYS A 18 2.24 17.29 -6.41
CA LYS A 18 2.99 16.56 -5.40
C LYS A 18 2.22 15.34 -4.85
N ILE A 19 0.92 15.49 -4.64
CA ILE A 19 0.05 14.39 -4.22
C ILE A 19 -0.03 13.32 -5.32
N ASP A 20 -0.12 13.72 -6.59
CA ASP A 20 -0.09 12.78 -7.72
C ASP A 20 1.26 12.03 -7.80
N LEU A 21 2.40 12.70 -7.58
CA LEU A 21 3.72 12.06 -7.48
C LEU A 21 3.81 11.08 -6.30
N PHE A 22 3.18 11.41 -5.18
CA PHE A 22 3.13 10.49 -4.03
C PHE A 22 2.37 9.20 -4.39
N HIS A 23 1.26 9.32 -5.08
CA HIS A 23 0.54 8.16 -5.60
C HIS A 23 1.37 7.35 -6.61
N ASP A 24 2.17 8.01 -7.46
CA ASP A 24 3.07 7.32 -8.39
C ASP A 24 4.12 6.49 -7.62
N ASN A 25 4.70 7.03 -6.54
CA ASN A 25 5.62 6.29 -5.67
C ASN A 25 4.97 5.02 -5.07
N ILE A 26 3.68 5.09 -4.69
CA ILE A 26 2.96 3.91 -4.19
C ILE A 26 2.82 2.86 -5.29
N ILE A 27 2.49 3.24 -6.51
CA ILE A 27 2.41 2.30 -7.64
C ILE A 27 3.79 1.71 -7.96
N ASP A 28 4.83 2.50 -7.94
CA ASP A 28 6.20 2.02 -8.19
C ASP A 28 6.62 0.98 -7.15
N VAL A 29 6.36 1.22 -5.86
CA VAL A 29 6.72 0.26 -4.80
C VAL A 29 5.96 -1.06 -4.95
N THR A 30 4.68 -1.07 -5.37
CA THR A 30 3.92 -2.32 -5.60
C THR A 30 4.57 -3.16 -6.68
N MET A 31 4.98 -2.54 -7.80
CA MET A 31 5.62 -3.24 -8.92
C MET A 31 6.98 -3.82 -8.51
N ILE A 32 7.79 -3.04 -7.79
CA ILE A 32 9.12 -3.48 -7.33
C ILE A 32 8.98 -4.60 -6.30
N PHE A 33 8.04 -4.48 -5.36
CA PHE A 33 7.80 -5.48 -4.33
C PHE A 33 7.38 -6.83 -4.92
N LYS A 34 6.42 -6.84 -5.83
CA LYS A 34 6.00 -8.07 -6.54
C LYS A 34 7.16 -8.77 -7.22
N LYS A 35 8.03 -8.01 -7.87
CA LYS A 35 9.26 -8.52 -8.48
C LYS A 35 10.25 -9.02 -7.43
N ALA A 36 10.41 -8.29 -6.31
CA ALA A 36 11.32 -8.66 -5.24
C ALA A 36 10.95 -9.99 -4.61
N ILE A 37 9.68 -10.19 -4.24
CA ILE A 37 9.23 -11.45 -3.64
C ILE A 37 9.39 -12.62 -4.62
N LYS A 38 9.01 -12.44 -5.88
CA LYS A 38 9.24 -13.47 -6.92
C LYS A 38 10.72 -13.82 -7.08
N THR A 39 11.61 -12.83 -7.05
CA THR A 39 13.07 -13.02 -7.09
C THR A 39 13.55 -13.76 -5.84
N PHE A 40 13.06 -13.39 -4.65
CA PHE A 40 13.42 -14.06 -3.41
C PHE A 40 13.04 -15.56 -3.43
N LEU A 41 11.85 -15.89 -3.91
CA LEU A 41 11.38 -17.26 -4.00
C LEU A 41 12.20 -18.12 -4.98
N SER A 42 12.77 -17.53 -6.04
CA SER A 42 13.58 -18.25 -7.02
C SER A 42 15.08 -18.26 -6.73
N GLU A 43 15.61 -17.19 -6.16
CA GLU A 43 17.06 -16.95 -6.01
C GLU A 43 17.47 -16.70 -4.54
N GLN A 44 16.52 -16.72 -3.60
CA GLN A 44 16.76 -16.37 -2.20
C GLN A 44 17.33 -14.94 -2.09
N ARG A 45 18.22 -14.70 -1.13
CA ARG A 45 18.91 -13.42 -0.94
C ARG A 45 20.01 -13.21 -1.98
N SER A 46 19.67 -13.18 -3.26
CA SER A 46 20.58 -12.85 -4.35
C SER A 46 20.97 -11.36 -4.35
N GLU A 47 22.01 -11.00 -5.11
CA GLU A 47 22.35 -9.58 -5.38
C GLU A 47 21.19 -8.88 -6.13
N THR A 48 20.43 -9.61 -6.95
CA THR A 48 19.22 -9.11 -7.61
C THR A 48 18.16 -8.71 -6.57
N TYR A 49 17.89 -9.60 -5.58
CA TYR A 49 16.96 -9.29 -4.50
C TYR A 49 17.42 -8.09 -3.67
N LYS A 50 18.69 -8.05 -3.28
CA LYS A 50 19.28 -6.93 -2.54
C LYS A 50 19.10 -5.59 -3.26
N LYS A 51 19.29 -5.59 -4.59
CA LYS A 51 19.07 -4.39 -5.42
C LYS A 51 17.60 -3.97 -5.39
N LEU A 52 16.65 -4.91 -5.52
CA LEU A 52 15.22 -4.62 -5.48
C LEU A 52 14.76 -4.10 -4.11
N SER A 53 15.22 -4.71 -3.01
CA SER A 53 14.98 -4.22 -1.65
C SER A 53 15.54 -2.81 -1.45
N GLY A 54 16.74 -2.52 -2.00
CA GLY A 54 17.31 -1.18 -1.99
C GLY A 54 16.49 -0.16 -2.80
N GLN A 55 15.87 -0.59 -3.90
CA GLN A 55 14.97 0.27 -4.68
C GLN A 55 13.66 0.57 -3.90
N ILE A 56 13.09 -0.42 -3.21
CA ILE A 56 11.92 -0.20 -2.33
C ILE A 56 12.26 0.82 -1.25
N LYS A 57 13.43 0.68 -0.60
CA LYS A 57 13.90 1.64 0.41
C LYS A 57 14.08 3.05 -0.15
N GLN A 58 14.54 3.17 -1.41
CA GLN A 58 14.67 4.48 -2.05
C GLN A 58 13.31 5.12 -2.32
N VAL A 59 12.33 4.33 -2.80
CA VAL A 59 10.95 4.82 -3.01
C VAL A 59 10.33 5.28 -1.70
N GLU A 60 10.53 4.54 -0.58
CA GLU A 60 10.06 4.95 0.75
C GLU A 60 10.68 6.29 1.16
N HIS A 61 11.98 6.45 1.00
CA HIS A 61 12.67 7.70 1.33
C HIS A 61 12.16 8.89 0.49
N ASP A 62 11.92 8.67 -0.81
CA ASP A 62 11.39 9.70 -1.72
C ASP A 62 9.95 10.05 -1.34
N ALA A 63 9.12 9.06 -0.96
CA ALA A 63 7.76 9.25 -0.49
C ALA A 63 7.73 10.04 0.84
N ASP A 64 8.56 9.69 1.83
CA ASP A 64 8.67 10.42 3.10
C ASP A 64 9.11 11.88 2.90
N THR A 65 10.07 12.11 2.01
CA THR A 65 10.49 13.47 1.64
C THR A 65 9.34 14.26 1.01
N LEU A 66 8.60 13.62 0.12
CA LEU A 66 7.46 14.26 -0.56
C LEU A 66 6.30 14.52 0.41
N ARG A 67 6.01 13.60 1.35
CA ARG A 67 5.03 13.78 2.42
C ARG A 67 5.34 15.04 3.24
N ARG A 68 6.58 15.17 3.74
CA ARG A 68 7.01 16.34 4.52
C ARG A 68 6.89 17.64 3.72
N ASP A 69 7.17 17.59 2.44
CA ASP A 69 7.04 18.77 1.57
C ASP A 69 5.56 19.14 1.31
N ILE A 70 4.66 18.16 1.19
CA ILE A 70 3.21 18.35 1.13
C ILE A 70 2.71 19.01 2.42
N GLU A 71 3.07 18.45 3.59
CA GLU A 71 2.72 18.97 4.90
C GLU A 71 3.16 20.43 5.06
N ASN A 72 4.43 20.72 4.76
CA ASN A 72 4.96 22.06 4.83
C ASN A 72 4.23 23.06 3.92
N ASN A 73 3.88 22.64 2.70
CA ASN A 73 3.09 23.48 1.78
C ASN A 73 1.67 23.75 2.29
N LEU A 74 1.02 22.76 2.89
CA LEU A 74 -0.31 22.91 3.47
C LEU A 74 -0.33 23.93 4.62
N TYR A 75 0.70 23.94 5.47
CA TYR A 75 0.80 24.86 6.59
C TYR A 75 1.29 26.25 6.17
N THR A 76 2.40 26.36 5.44
CA THR A 76 3.06 27.63 5.16
C THR A 76 2.31 28.48 4.15
N LYS A 77 1.65 27.87 3.17
CA LYS A 77 0.91 28.57 2.14
C LYS A 77 -0.58 28.74 2.44
N ASN A 78 -1.02 28.31 3.63
CA ASN A 78 -2.42 28.33 4.06
C ASN A 78 -3.38 27.76 3.00
N LEU A 79 -2.99 26.67 2.37
CA LEU A 79 -3.74 26.01 1.31
C LEU A 79 -4.88 25.18 1.90
N ILE A 80 -6.03 25.18 1.20
CA ILE A 80 -7.22 24.38 1.53
C ILE A 80 -7.54 24.34 3.04
N PRO A 81 -7.84 25.47 3.72
CA PRO A 81 -7.98 25.50 5.19
C PRO A 81 -8.99 24.49 5.72
N ASP A 82 -10.14 24.36 5.05
CA ASP A 82 -11.25 23.50 5.49
C ASP A 82 -10.97 21.99 5.32
N LEU A 83 -10.07 21.63 4.41
CA LEU A 83 -9.71 20.23 4.12
C LEU A 83 -8.29 19.86 4.56
N ARG A 84 -7.56 20.81 5.16
CA ARG A 84 -6.15 20.59 5.51
C ARG A 84 -5.94 19.37 6.37
N GLY A 85 -6.75 19.21 7.41
CA GLY A 85 -6.66 18.06 8.33
C GLY A 85 -6.89 16.74 7.60
N ASP A 86 -7.93 16.66 6.78
CA ASP A 86 -8.26 15.43 6.04
C ASP A 86 -7.17 15.08 5.02
N VAL A 87 -6.59 16.07 4.32
CA VAL A 87 -5.51 15.85 3.35
C VAL A 87 -4.21 15.43 4.05
N LEU A 88 -3.87 16.03 5.20
CA LEU A 88 -2.72 15.61 5.99
C LEU A 88 -2.86 14.16 6.44
N GLN A 89 -4.01 13.82 7.03
CA GLN A 89 -4.27 12.45 7.49
C GLN A 89 -4.25 11.45 6.34
N LEU A 90 -4.81 11.83 5.17
CA LEU A 90 -4.76 10.98 3.98
C LEU A 90 -3.30 10.69 3.57
N VAL A 91 -2.45 11.72 3.48
CA VAL A 91 -1.06 11.54 3.08
C VAL A 91 -0.26 10.74 4.11
N GLU A 92 -0.52 10.91 5.41
CA GLU A 92 0.05 10.08 6.47
C GLU A 92 -0.35 8.61 6.36
N ASN A 93 -1.61 8.32 6.02
CA ASN A 93 -2.07 6.94 5.84
C ASN A 93 -1.46 6.29 4.59
N LEU A 94 -1.38 7.03 3.49
CA LEU A 94 -0.70 6.58 2.28
C LEU A 94 0.78 6.26 2.54
N ASP A 95 1.44 7.04 3.40
CA ASP A 95 2.83 6.82 3.80
C ASP A 95 3.02 5.50 4.56
N LYS A 96 2.05 5.13 5.43
CA LYS A 96 2.07 3.84 6.14
C LYS A 96 2.12 2.64 5.18
N VAL A 97 1.43 2.74 4.04
CA VAL A 97 1.44 1.68 3.02
C VAL A 97 2.83 1.51 2.43
N VAL A 98 3.50 2.61 2.04
CA VAL A 98 4.87 2.56 1.50
C VAL A 98 5.85 2.02 2.53
N ASN A 99 5.75 2.49 3.77
CA ASN A 99 6.57 2.03 4.90
C ASN A 99 6.42 0.52 5.13
N LYS A 100 5.19 -0.02 5.00
CA LYS A 100 4.96 -1.45 5.19
C LYS A 100 5.59 -2.30 4.10
N PHE A 101 5.59 -1.84 2.85
CA PHE A 101 6.31 -2.52 1.77
C PHE A 101 7.82 -2.58 2.05
N ASP A 102 8.44 -1.50 2.53
CA ASP A 102 9.86 -1.49 2.90
C ASP A 102 10.14 -2.41 4.08
N GLU A 103 9.33 -2.34 5.15
CA GLU A 103 9.44 -3.22 6.31
C GLU A 103 9.44 -4.70 5.91
N VAL A 104 8.45 -5.11 5.09
CA VAL A 104 8.31 -6.51 4.66
C VAL A 104 9.47 -6.93 3.76
N ALA A 105 9.87 -6.11 2.79
CA ALA A 105 11.00 -6.41 1.93
C ALA A 105 12.31 -6.51 2.73
N TYR A 106 12.51 -5.63 3.70
CA TYR A 106 13.68 -5.66 4.57
C TYR A 106 13.66 -6.89 5.50
N LYS A 107 12.49 -7.29 5.99
CA LYS A 107 12.32 -8.51 6.78
C LYS A 107 12.78 -9.75 6.01
N PHE A 108 12.36 -9.91 4.75
CA PHE A 108 12.85 -10.98 3.86
C PHE A 108 14.38 -10.93 3.68
N TYR A 109 14.95 -9.74 3.56
CA TYR A 109 16.40 -9.56 3.39
C TYR A 109 17.19 -10.01 4.63
N VAL A 110 16.70 -9.70 5.84
CA VAL A 110 17.38 -9.97 7.11
C VAL A 110 17.16 -11.40 7.57
N GLU A 111 15.90 -11.84 7.63
CA GLU A 111 15.53 -13.11 8.27
C GLU A 111 15.66 -14.34 7.35
N ARG A 112 15.66 -14.15 6.03
CA ARG A 112 15.92 -15.18 5.01
C ARG A 112 15.10 -16.46 5.23
N PRO A 113 13.76 -16.40 5.21
CA PRO A 113 12.95 -17.59 5.47
C PRO A 113 13.20 -18.64 4.39
N GLU A 114 13.35 -19.88 4.81
CA GLU A 114 13.39 -21.05 3.92
C GLU A 114 11.95 -21.47 3.61
N ILE A 115 11.40 -20.96 2.51
CA ILE A 115 10.02 -21.25 2.10
C ILE A 115 10.03 -22.43 1.13
N PRO A 116 9.39 -23.56 1.46
CA PRO A 116 9.26 -24.70 0.56
C PRO A 116 8.58 -24.33 -0.76
N SER A 117 9.04 -24.92 -1.86
CA SER A 117 8.56 -24.60 -3.21
C SER A 117 7.06 -24.82 -3.43
N GLU A 118 6.46 -25.71 -2.64
CA GLU A 118 5.02 -25.98 -2.65
C GLU A 118 4.17 -24.76 -2.24
N TYR A 119 4.74 -23.81 -1.48
CA TYR A 119 4.07 -22.58 -1.05
C TYR A 119 4.35 -21.39 -1.99
N HIS A 120 5.29 -21.49 -2.93
CA HIS A 120 5.71 -20.36 -3.77
C HIS A 120 4.56 -19.80 -4.62
N ILE A 121 3.71 -20.67 -5.19
CA ILE A 121 2.58 -20.23 -6.03
C ILE A 121 1.58 -19.42 -5.18
N ARG A 122 1.19 -19.95 -4.02
CA ARG A 122 0.21 -19.29 -3.13
C ARG A 122 0.75 -17.97 -2.56
N LEU A 123 2.04 -17.93 -2.20
CA LEU A 123 2.64 -16.69 -1.73
C LEU A 123 2.76 -15.63 -2.85
N THR A 124 3.01 -16.06 -4.09
CA THR A 124 3.00 -15.18 -5.26
C THR A 124 1.59 -14.65 -5.55
N GLU A 125 0.56 -15.48 -5.39
CA GLU A 125 -0.84 -15.09 -5.50
C GLU A 125 -1.21 -14.07 -4.41
N LEU A 126 -0.87 -14.33 -3.16
CA LEU A 126 -1.06 -13.40 -2.04
C LEU A 126 -0.42 -12.04 -2.33
N CYS A 127 0.85 -12.01 -2.78
CA CYS A 127 1.50 -10.76 -3.18
C CYS A 127 0.78 -10.04 -4.33
N SER A 128 0.16 -10.79 -5.25
CA SER A 128 -0.60 -10.20 -6.35
C SER A 128 -1.89 -9.56 -5.87
N GLN A 129 -2.62 -10.22 -4.97
CA GLN A 129 -3.83 -9.68 -4.34
C GLN A 129 -3.52 -8.42 -3.54
N VAL A 130 -2.48 -8.46 -2.70
CA VAL A 130 -2.02 -7.30 -1.91
C VAL A 130 -1.69 -6.10 -2.79
N THR A 131 -0.93 -6.32 -3.87
CA THR A 131 -0.58 -5.20 -4.77
C THR A 131 -1.80 -4.68 -5.52
N GLU A 132 -2.74 -5.53 -5.93
CA GLU A 132 -4.00 -5.11 -6.55
C GLU A 132 -4.89 -4.33 -5.57
N CYS A 133 -4.93 -4.73 -4.29
CA CYS A 133 -5.62 -4.01 -3.22
C CYS A 133 -5.10 -2.57 -3.12
N VAL A 134 -3.78 -2.40 -3.01
CA VAL A 134 -3.12 -1.09 -2.93
C VAL A 134 -3.32 -0.27 -4.21
N GLU A 135 -3.26 -0.87 -5.39
CA GLU A 135 -3.53 -0.16 -6.66
C GLU A 135 -4.96 0.40 -6.70
N ASN A 136 -5.97 -0.35 -6.24
CA ASN A 136 -7.35 0.13 -6.14
C ASN A 136 -7.50 1.23 -5.08
N MET A 137 -6.83 1.13 -3.93
CA MET A 137 -6.75 2.19 -2.94
C MET A 137 -6.18 3.49 -3.54
N VAL A 138 -5.11 3.40 -4.32
CA VAL A 138 -4.50 4.57 -5.00
C VAL A 138 -5.50 5.22 -5.96
N ILE A 139 -6.26 4.44 -6.73
CA ILE A 139 -7.28 4.97 -7.64
C ILE A 139 -8.39 5.69 -6.86
N ALA A 140 -8.86 5.11 -5.75
CA ALA A 140 -9.82 5.75 -4.86
C ALA A 140 -9.27 7.08 -4.32
N SER A 141 -8.04 7.07 -3.81
CA SER A 141 -7.37 8.25 -3.26
C SER A 141 -7.19 9.37 -4.29
N ARG A 142 -6.74 9.07 -5.53
CA ARG A 142 -6.67 10.05 -6.63
C ARG A 142 -8.03 10.64 -6.97
N SER A 143 -9.10 9.86 -6.81
CA SER A 143 -10.47 10.27 -7.12
C SER A 143 -11.11 11.13 -6.03
N PHE A 144 -10.56 11.12 -4.81
CA PHE A 144 -11.06 11.89 -3.67
C PHE A 144 -11.24 13.37 -3.98
N PHE A 145 -10.31 13.95 -4.73
CA PHE A 145 -10.37 15.36 -5.12
C PHE A 145 -11.26 15.65 -6.32
N ARG A 146 -11.79 14.62 -7.00
CA ARG A 146 -12.43 14.76 -8.32
C ARG A 146 -13.84 14.21 -8.38
N ASN A 147 -14.10 13.03 -7.81
CA ASN A 147 -15.38 12.34 -7.96
C ASN A 147 -15.62 11.33 -6.84
N PHE A 148 -16.55 11.63 -5.96
CA PHE A 148 -16.92 10.80 -4.82
C PHE A 148 -17.45 9.40 -5.20
N ASN A 149 -18.24 9.30 -6.28
CA ASN A 149 -18.76 8.00 -6.70
C ASN A 149 -17.64 7.01 -7.06
N VAL A 150 -16.58 7.50 -7.71
CA VAL A 150 -15.41 6.69 -8.03
C VAL A 150 -14.69 6.23 -6.75
N VAL A 151 -14.57 7.09 -5.75
CA VAL A 151 -14.02 6.70 -4.42
C VAL A 151 -14.79 5.52 -3.87
N ARG A 152 -16.11 5.61 -3.83
CA ARG A 152 -16.99 4.56 -3.29
C ARG A 152 -16.89 3.25 -4.07
N ASP A 153 -16.85 3.32 -5.40
CA ASP A 153 -16.76 2.14 -6.26
C ASP A 153 -15.42 1.40 -6.04
N TYR A 154 -14.31 2.13 -5.90
CA TYR A 154 -13.01 1.54 -5.65
C TYR A 154 -12.82 1.09 -4.20
N ALA A 155 -13.46 1.75 -3.24
CA ALA A 155 -13.51 1.28 -1.85
C ALA A 155 -14.13 -0.13 -1.75
N GLN A 156 -15.24 -0.39 -2.47
CA GLN A 156 -15.84 -1.72 -2.50
C GLN A 156 -14.89 -2.78 -3.09
N LYS A 157 -14.06 -2.41 -4.07
CA LYS A 157 -13.05 -3.33 -4.61
C LYS A 157 -11.94 -3.62 -3.61
N VAL A 158 -11.49 -2.61 -2.86
CA VAL A 158 -10.48 -2.79 -1.80
C VAL A 158 -10.98 -3.76 -0.75
N TYR A 159 -12.19 -3.58 -0.21
CA TYR A 159 -12.80 -4.50 0.74
C TYR A 159 -12.91 -5.94 0.21
N PHE A 160 -13.32 -6.08 -1.05
CA PHE A 160 -13.42 -7.40 -1.66
C PHE A 160 -12.05 -8.08 -1.77
N ILE A 161 -11.02 -7.35 -2.25
CA ILE A 161 -9.68 -7.91 -2.45
C ILE A 161 -8.99 -8.16 -1.11
N GLU A 162 -9.18 -7.31 -0.11
CA GLU A 162 -8.67 -7.52 1.24
C GLU A 162 -9.25 -8.83 1.82
N SER A 163 -10.57 -9.03 1.78
CA SER A 163 -11.22 -10.27 2.24
C SER A 163 -10.71 -11.52 1.50
N GLU A 164 -10.45 -11.44 0.20
CA GLU A 164 -9.82 -12.52 -0.57
C GLU A 164 -8.36 -12.74 -0.16
N THR A 165 -7.63 -11.68 0.18
CA THR A 165 -6.25 -11.70 0.69
C THR A 165 -6.20 -12.41 2.03
N ASP A 166 -7.10 -12.09 2.93
CA ASP A 166 -7.25 -12.72 4.24
C ASP A 166 -7.55 -14.21 4.12
N LEU A 167 -8.46 -14.58 3.24
CA LEU A 167 -8.79 -15.98 2.98
C LEU A 167 -7.58 -16.75 2.41
N THR A 168 -6.82 -16.15 1.50
CA THR A 168 -5.61 -16.74 0.90
C THR A 168 -4.51 -16.89 1.96
N SER A 169 -4.28 -15.86 2.76
CA SER A 169 -3.34 -15.86 3.89
C SER A 169 -3.70 -16.94 4.91
N GLY A 170 -4.96 -17.02 5.32
CA GLY A 170 -5.47 -18.00 6.27
C GLY A 170 -5.23 -19.44 5.80
N LYS A 171 -5.65 -19.77 4.56
CA LYS A 171 -5.44 -21.10 3.96
C LYS A 171 -3.96 -21.46 3.81
N LEU A 172 -3.11 -20.48 3.47
CA LEU A 172 -1.67 -20.73 3.36
C LEU A 172 -1.05 -21.04 4.72
N ARG A 173 -1.43 -20.28 5.75
CA ARG A 173 -0.97 -20.50 7.13
C ARG A 173 -1.45 -21.85 7.69
N GLU A 174 -2.71 -22.23 7.44
CA GLU A 174 -3.23 -23.54 7.79
C GLU A 174 -2.39 -24.66 7.16
N ALA A 175 -2.14 -24.61 5.86
CA ALA A 175 -1.31 -25.59 5.16
C ALA A 175 0.13 -25.66 5.70
N ILE A 176 0.71 -24.52 6.11
CA ILE A 176 2.03 -24.47 6.74
C ILE A 176 2.00 -25.20 8.11
N PHE A 177 0.98 -24.97 8.94
CA PHE A 177 0.87 -25.61 10.24
C PHE A 177 0.54 -27.11 10.17
N ASP A 178 -0.14 -27.56 9.12
CA ASP A 178 -0.43 -28.98 8.86
C ASP A 178 0.77 -29.76 8.28
N SER A 179 1.84 -29.07 7.85
CA SER A 179 3.03 -29.70 7.27
C SER A 179 3.92 -30.41 8.30
N GLU A 180 4.95 -31.11 7.81
CA GLU A 180 5.98 -31.77 8.66
C GLU A 180 7.17 -30.83 9.00
N LEU A 181 7.05 -29.52 8.72
CA LEU A 181 8.09 -28.55 9.05
C LEU A 181 8.28 -28.45 10.59
N SER A 182 9.48 -28.05 11.03
CA SER A 182 9.73 -27.73 12.43
C SER A 182 8.84 -26.57 12.88
N LEU A 183 8.47 -26.54 14.17
CA LEU A 183 7.65 -25.43 14.71
C LEU A 183 8.29 -24.07 14.45
N ALA A 184 9.61 -23.97 14.53
CA ALA A 184 10.34 -22.74 14.26
C ALA A 184 10.12 -22.26 12.81
N ASN A 185 10.22 -23.16 11.83
CA ASN A 185 9.98 -22.84 10.42
C ASN A 185 8.52 -22.47 10.16
N LYS A 186 7.56 -23.23 10.76
CA LYS A 186 6.13 -22.90 10.67
C LYS A 186 5.84 -21.48 11.16
N LEU A 187 6.36 -21.14 12.34
CA LEU A 187 6.19 -19.81 12.93
C LEU A 187 6.84 -18.72 12.07
N GLN A 188 8.06 -18.97 11.58
CA GLN A 188 8.76 -18.01 10.72
C GLN A 188 7.97 -17.77 9.43
N ILE A 189 7.67 -18.82 8.65
CA ILE A 189 6.98 -18.67 7.35
C ILE A 189 5.59 -18.04 7.56
N SER A 190 4.83 -18.48 8.58
CA SER A 190 3.53 -17.90 8.91
C SER A 190 3.63 -16.40 9.22
N SER A 191 4.70 -15.96 9.91
CA SER A 191 4.91 -14.53 10.19
C SER A 191 5.20 -13.71 8.93
N PHE A 192 5.81 -14.31 7.91
CA PHE A 192 6.02 -13.67 6.61
C PHE A 192 4.72 -13.57 5.80
N VAL A 193 3.92 -14.64 5.82
CA VAL A 193 2.59 -14.64 5.17
C VAL A 193 1.72 -13.55 5.77
N SER A 194 1.65 -13.45 7.11
CA SER A 194 0.91 -12.38 7.78
C SER A 194 1.46 -11.00 7.43
N ALA A 195 2.78 -10.80 7.49
CA ALA A 195 3.37 -9.49 7.19
C ALA A 195 3.08 -9.01 5.75
N VAL A 196 2.93 -9.94 4.80
CA VAL A 196 2.51 -9.60 3.43
C VAL A 196 1.03 -9.24 3.40
N ALA A 197 0.15 -9.99 4.08
CA ALA A 197 -1.28 -9.71 4.14
C ALA A 197 -1.58 -8.38 4.83
N ASP A 198 -0.90 -8.06 5.93
CA ASP A 198 -1.03 -6.78 6.67
C ASP A 198 -0.91 -5.53 5.77
N ILE A 199 -0.31 -5.64 4.58
CA ILE A 199 -0.27 -4.51 3.63
C ILE A 199 -1.67 -4.20 3.09
N ALA A 200 -2.50 -5.24 2.86
CA ALA A 200 -3.88 -5.06 2.40
C ALA A 200 -4.76 -4.48 3.52
N ASP A 201 -4.55 -4.90 4.77
CA ASP A 201 -5.25 -4.34 5.94
C ASP A 201 -4.98 -2.83 6.06
N ILE A 202 -3.72 -2.40 5.90
CA ILE A 202 -3.38 -0.97 5.92
C ILE A 202 -4.02 -0.22 4.74
N ALA A 203 -4.16 -0.85 3.57
CA ALA A 203 -4.85 -0.25 2.44
C ALA A 203 -6.36 -0.11 2.70
N GLU A 204 -6.99 -1.08 3.38
CA GLU A 204 -8.37 -1.01 3.84
C GLU A 204 -8.56 0.12 4.86
N ASP A 205 -7.70 0.20 5.89
CA ASP A 205 -7.71 1.30 6.87
C ASP A 205 -7.65 2.68 6.19
N CYS A 206 -6.80 2.82 5.15
CA CYS A 206 -6.73 4.05 4.35
C CYS A 206 -8.06 4.37 3.65
N ILE A 207 -8.75 3.36 3.13
CA ILE A 207 -10.03 3.50 2.45
C ILE A 207 -11.13 3.90 3.43
N ASP A 208 -11.16 3.32 4.61
CA ASP A 208 -12.15 3.63 5.65
C ASP A 208 -12.09 5.12 6.03
N GLU A 209 -10.90 5.63 6.30
CA GLU A 209 -10.72 7.05 6.59
C GLU A 209 -11.03 7.94 5.38
N LEU A 210 -10.63 7.51 4.16
CA LEU A 210 -10.92 8.25 2.93
C LEU A 210 -12.43 8.40 2.70
N LEU A 211 -13.22 7.37 2.97
CA LEU A 211 -14.69 7.44 2.87
C LEU A 211 -15.27 8.42 3.88
N ILE A 212 -14.76 8.47 5.12
CA ILE A 212 -15.17 9.46 6.13
C ILE A 212 -14.90 10.88 5.63
N PHE A 213 -13.70 11.15 5.08
CA PHE A 213 -13.36 12.46 4.52
C PHE A 213 -14.24 12.82 3.33
N ALA A 214 -14.55 11.84 2.47
CA ALA A 214 -15.39 12.04 1.31
C ALA A 214 -16.86 12.34 1.69
N ILE A 215 -17.41 11.68 2.72
CA ILE A 215 -18.76 11.97 3.24
C ILE A 215 -18.84 13.38 3.84
N LYS A 216 -17.85 13.78 4.66
CA LYS A 216 -17.80 15.14 5.23
C LYS A 216 -17.82 16.23 4.17
N ARG A 217 -17.35 15.93 2.99
CA ARG A 217 -17.24 16.87 1.88
C ARG A 217 -18.51 16.99 1.04
N ASP A 218 -19.36 15.96 1.04
CA ASP A 218 -20.60 15.90 0.24
C ASP A 218 -21.82 16.52 0.99
N ILE A 219 -21.61 16.97 2.25
CA ILE A 219 -22.56 17.70 3.09
C ILE A 219 -22.30 19.21 2.99
#